data_6cb4ea5b88275ad907a42f136b4b33b1
#
_entry.id   6cb4ea5b88275ad907a42f136b4b33b1
#
_cell.length_a   1.000
_cell.length_b   1.000
_cell.length_c   1.000
_cell.angle_alpha   90.00
_cell.angle_beta   90.00
_cell.angle_gamma   90.00
#
_symmetry.space_group_name_H-M   'P 1'
#
loop_
_entity.id
_entity.type
_entity.pdbx_description
1 polymer ?
#
loop_
_entity_poly.entity_id
_entity_poly.type
_entity_poly.pdbx_seq_one_letter_code
_entity_poly.pdbx_strand_id
1 'polypeptide(L)'
;EPVLRRIQRRIITCRRSDGVELSFTLCLPADHSPQQPPLPALLWAYPREFNDPETAGQVSGSVNRFNTLAGASHLFLVSLGYAVLDEVSMPVIGSPADANDSFIRQISDSAAAVIQAAAEIGAIDPARVAVGGHSYGAFMAATLLAHTDLFRAGIARSGAYNRTLTPFGFQNERRTFWEAPEVYMQLSPRSEEHTS
;
A
#
# COMPACT_ATOMS: atom_id res chain seq x y z
N GLU A 1 9.75 21.09 14.29
CA GLU A 1 11.18 20.85 14.05
C GLU A 1 11.54 21.25 12.62
N PRO A 2 12.67 21.95 12.38
CA PRO A 2 13.00 22.51 11.06
C PRO A 2 13.18 21.46 9.96
N VAL A 3 13.67 20.27 10.30
CA VAL A 3 13.96 19.19 9.33
C VAL A 3 12.68 18.68 8.66
N LEU A 4 11.61 18.53 9.41
CA LEU A 4 10.34 17.99 8.91
C LEU A 4 9.57 18.97 8.00
N ARG A 5 9.86 20.27 8.13
CA ARG A 5 9.29 21.30 7.24
C ARG A 5 9.94 21.33 5.86
N ARG A 6 11.08 20.67 5.69
CA ARG A 6 11.86 20.65 4.44
C ARG A 6 11.72 19.37 3.64
N ILE A 7 10.90 18.39 4.11
CA ILE A 7 10.61 17.19 3.35
C ILE A 7 10.08 17.59 1.97
N GLN A 8 10.72 17.07 0.93
CA GLN A 8 10.25 17.26 -0.43
C GLN A 8 9.02 16.38 -0.66
N ARG A 9 7.96 16.95 -1.21
CA ARG A 9 6.72 16.22 -1.51
C ARG A 9 6.31 16.43 -2.95
N ARG A 10 5.96 15.35 -3.61
CA ARG A 10 5.46 15.35 -4.99
C ARG A 10 4.33 14.35 -5.11
N ILE A 11 3.23 14.73 -5.73
CA ILE A 11 2.19 13.77 -6.13
C ILE A 11 2.64 13.16 -7.45
N ILE A 12 2.66 11.83 -7.48
CA ILE A 12 2.98 11.03 -8.65
C ILE A 12 1.72 10.26 -9.03
N THR A 13 1.42 10.22 -10.31
CA THR A 13 0.36 9.38 -10.87
C THR A 13 0.97 8.30 -11.75
N CYS A 14 0.38 7.13 -11.74
CA CYS A 14 0.76 6.01 -12.60
C CYS A 14 -0.48 5.19 -12.95
N ARG A 15 -0.32 4.14 -13.76
CA ARG A 15 -1.42 3.26 -14.13
C ARG A 15 -1.11 1.81 -13.77
N ARG A 16 -2.08 1.14 -13.21
CA ARG A 16 -2.11 -0.30 -13.04
C ARG A 16 -2.25 -1.00 -14.39
N SER A 17 -1.89 -2.27 -14.46
CA SER A 17 -1.92 -3.07 -15.70
C SER A 17 -3.30 -3.13 -16.38
N ASP A 18 -4.37 -3.00 -15.61
CA ASP A 18 -5.75 -2.97 -16.11
C ASP A 18 -6.24 -1.55 -16.50
N GLY A 19 -5.34 -0.55 -16.48
CA GLY A 19 -5.63 0.84 -16.86
C GLY A 19 -6.14 1.74 -15.73
N VAL A 20 -6.36 1.21 -14.53
CA VAL A 20 -6.79 2.01 -13.37
C VAL A 20 -5.71 3.01 -12.99
N GLU A 21 -6.11 4.27 -12.84
CA GLU A 21 -5.21 5.34 -12.40
C GLU A 21 -4.92 5.21 -10.91
N LEU A 22 -3.65 5.33 -10.56
CA LEU A 22 -3.15 5.32 -9.19
C LEU A 22 -2.41 6.61 -8.90
N SER A 23 -2.39 6.99 -7.63
CA SER A 23 -1.60 8.13 -7.17
C SER A 23 -0.95 7.83 -5.82
N PHE A 24 0.15 8.51 -5.55
CA PHE A 24 0.82 8.51 -4.26
C PHE A 24 1.57 9.82 -4.04
N THR A 25 1.83 10.16 -2.79
CA THR A 25 2.69 11.26 -2.42
C THR A 25 4.10 10.71 -2.18
N LEU A 26 5.04 11.05 -3.06
CA LEU A 26 6.45 10.76 -2.86
C LEU A 26 7.05 11.77 -1.87
N CYS A 27 7.51 11.29 -0.72
CA CYS A 27 8.19 12.07 0.30
C CYS A 27 9.67 11.71 0.33
N LEU A 28 10.55 12.71 0.14
CA LEU A 28 12.00 12.55 0.09
C LEU A 28 12.67 13.42 1.17
N PRO A 29 13.89 13.04 1.64
CA PRO A 29 14.70 13.90 2.48
C PRO A 29 14.93 15.28 1.85
N ALA A 30 15.07 16.29 2.69
CA ALA A 30 15.20 17.68 2.26
C ALA A 30 16.40 17.95 1.34
N ASP A 31 17.46 17.19 1.53
CA ASP A 31 18.74 17.29 0.84
C ASP A 31 18.91 16.25 -0.29
N HIS A 32 17.89 15.43 -0.54
CA HIS A 32 17.91 14.47 -1.64
C HIS A 32 17.89 15.18 -2.99
N SER A 33 18.77 14.77 -3.89
CA SER A 33 18.85 15.26 -5.27
C SER A 33 18.82 14.11 -6.28
N PRO A 34 18.39 14.35 -7.53
CA PRO A 34 18.34 13.33 -8.57
C PRO A 34 19.72 12.71 -8.95
N GLN A 35 20.82 13.35 -8.53
CA GLN A 35 22.18 12.86 -8.77
C GLN A 35 22.65 11.88 -7.69
N GLN A 36 21.91 11.77 -6.60
CA GLN A 36 22.21 10.80 -5.53
C GLN A 36 21.68 9.42 -5.88
N PRO A 37 22.25 8.35 -5.30
CA PRO A 37 21.74 7.01 -5.49
C PRO A 37 20.28 6.89 -5.05
N PRO A 38 19.47 6.02 -5.71
CA PRO A 38 18.11 5.73 -5.31
C PRO A 38 18.02 5.27 -3.86
N LEU A 39 17.01 5.73 -3.14
CA LEU A 39 16.83 5.48 -1.71
C LEU A 39 16.11 4.15 -1.43
N PRO A 40 16.35 3.51 -0.26
CA PRO A 40 15.41 2.53 0.25
C PRO A 40 14.07 3.21 0.53
N ALA A 41 12.97 2.47 0.36
CA ALA A 41 11.65 3.07 0.44
C ALA A 41 10.69 2.33 1.36
N LEU A 42 9.71 3.05 1.92
CA LEU A 42 8.52 2.50 2.52
C LEU A 42 7.30 2.86 1.68
N LEU A 43 6.52 1.88 1.24
CA LEU A 43 5.19 2.03 0.69
C LEU A 43 4.19 1.98 1.86
N TRP A 44 3.45 3.08 2.09
CA TRP A 44 2.43 3.15 3.14
C TRP A 44 1.06 3.35 2.52
N ALA A 45 0.14 2.42 2.77
CA ALA A 45 -1.15 2.41 2.11
C ALA A 45 -2.28 1.89 3.00
N TYR A 46 -3.49 2.15 2.54
CA TYR A 46 -4.73 1.63 3.09
C TYR A 46 -5.66 1.28 1.92
N PRO A 47 -6.03 0.01 1.71
CA PRO A 47 -6.94 -0.37 0.62
C PRO A 47 -8.30 0.30 0.77
N ARG A 48 -8.88 0.67 -0.37
CA ARG A 48 -10.23 1.20 -0.46
C ARG A 48 -11.00 0.43 -1.52
N GLU A 49 -12.23 0.13 -1.22
CA GLU A 49 -13.09 -0.65 -2.10
C GLU A 49 -14.00 0.28 -2.90
N PHE A 50 -14.12 0.00 -4.19
CA PHE A 50 -14.89 0.79 -5.16
C PHE A 50 -15.71 -0.13 -6.05
N ASN A 51 -16.89 0.34 -6.47
CA ASN A 51 -17.71 -0.39 -7.42
C ASN A 51 -17.26 -0.19 -8.87
N ASP A 52 -16.59 0.93 -9.16
CA ASP A 52 -16.17 1.30 -10.51
C ASP A 52 -14.75 1.90 -10.55
N PRO A 53 -14.03 1.73 -11.68
CA PRO A 53 -12.66 2.23 -11.85
C PRO A 53 -12.55 3.76 -11.92
N GLU A 54 -13.56 4.47 -12.38
CA GLU A 54 -13.52 5.93 -12.54
C GLU A 54 -13.48 6.61 -11.16
N THR A 55 -14.30 6.14 -10.24
CA THR A 55 -14.27 6.62 -8.85
C THR A 55 -12.95 6.26 -8.16
N ALA A 56 -12.42 5.08 -8.45
CA ALA A 56 -11.16 4.59 -7.87
C ALA A 56 -9.94 5.42 -8.34
N GLY A 57 -9.96 5.92 -9.58
CA GLY A 57 -8.86 6.68 -10.19
C GLY A 57 -8.75 8.14 -9.73
N GLN A 58 -9.63 8.62 -8.86
CA GLN A 58 -9.59 10.01 -8.41
C GLN A 58 -8.40 10.28 -7.50
N VAL A 59 -7.62 11.33 -7.82
CA VAL A 59 -6.49 11.78 -7.00
C VAL A 59 -7.02 12.40 -5.72
N SER A 60 -6.68 11.85 -4.57
CA SER A 60 -7.12 12.32 -3.26
C SER A 60 -6.06 13.12 -2.48
N GLY A 61 -4.82 13.16 -2.96
CA GLY A 61 -3.70 13.82 -2.30
C GLY A 61 -3.60 15.32 -2.60
N SER A 62 -2.94 16.07 -1.73
CA SER A 62 -2.58 17.49 -1.94
C SER A 62 -1.20 17.78 -1.37
N VAL A 63 -0.33 18.40 -2.18
CA VAL A 63 1.00 18.86 -1.74
C VAL A 63 0.92 20.03 -0.75
N ASN A 64 -0.20 20.72 -0.70
CA ASN A 64 -0.43 21.86 0.19
C ASN A 64 -0.96 21.45 1.57
N ARG A 65 -1.04 20.17 1.84
CA ARG A 65 -1.49 19.66 3.13
C ARG A 65 -0.37 19.76 4.15
N PHE A 66 -0.68 20.26 5.35
CA PHE A 66 0.29 20.29 6.45
C PHE A 66 0.70 18.87 6.85
N ASN A 67 2.01 18.66 7.02
CA ASN A 67 2.53 17.43 7.59
C ASN A 67 2.15 17.35 9.07
N THR A 68 1.27 16.47 9.43
CA THR A 68 1.00 16.16 10.84
C THR A 68 1.86 14.96 11.22
N LEU A 69 2.94 15.23 11.93
CA LEU A 69 3.82 14.20 12.48
C LEU A 69 3.49 14.05 13.96
N ALA A 70 2.73 13.03 14.29
CA ALA A 70 2.34 12.71 15.66
C ALA A 70 2.58 11.22 15.95
N GLY A 71 2.95 10.91 17.18
CA GLY A 71 3.14 9.54 17.63
C GLY A 71 4.15 8.77 16.79
N ALA A 72 3.78 7.56 16.39
CA ALA A 72 4.61 6.66 15.57
C ALA A 72 4.33 6.87 14.06
N SER A 73 4.45 8.11 13.56
CA SER A 73 4.26 8.39 12.13
C SER A 73 5.33 7.70 11.28
N HIS A 74 4.92 7.04 10.20
CA HIS A 74 5.80 6.43 9.21
C HIS A 74 6.67 7.47 8.49
N LEU A 75 6.23 8.72 8.42
CA LEU A 75 7.00 9.83 7.82
C LEU A 75 8.30 10.17 8.55
N PHE A 76 8.49 9.72 9.79
CA PHE A 76 9.80 9.85 10.45
C PHE A 76 10.91 9.10 9.72
N LEU A 77 10.61 8.07 8.94
CA LEU A 77 11.60 7.36 8.14
C LEU A 77 12.27 8.26 7.09
N VAL A 78 11.60 9.34 6.64
CA VAL A 78 12.22 10.31 5.74
C VAL A 78 13.43 10.97 6.39
N SER A 79 13.38 11.26 7.70
CA SER A 79 14.53 11.83 8.44
C SER A 79 15.69 10.86 8.64
N LEU A 80 15.45 9.56 8.40
CA LEU A 80 16.46 8.50 8.45
C LEU A 80 17.01 8.14 7.06
N GLY A 81 16.69 8.92 6.04
CA GLY A 81 17.20 8.72 4.67
C GLY A 81 16.38 7.75 3.81
N TYR A 82 15.15 7.41 4.21
CA TYR A 82 14.24 6.63 3.40
C TYR A 82 13.36 7.54 2.54
N ALA A 83 13.01 7.08 1.34
CA ALA A 83 11.84 7.59 0.64
C ALA A 83 10.58 7.00 1.26
N VAL A 84 9.50 7.78 1.32
CA VAL A 84 8.17 7.27 1.72
C VAL A 84 7.19 7.54 0.58
N LEU A 85 6.61 6.46 0.07
CA LEU A 85 5.46 6.49 -0.83
C LEU A 85 4.21 6.52 0.05
N ASP A 86 3.72 7.73 0.32
CA ASP A 86 2.64 7.97 1.27
C ASP A 86 1.27 8.06 0.57
N GLU A 87 0.21 7.76 1.29
CA GLU A 87 -1.16 7.82 0.77
C GLU A 87 -1.32 7.07 -0.57
N VAL A 88 -0.63 5.94 -0.71
CA VAL A 88 -0.66 5.17 -1.96
C VAL A 88 -2.07 4.66 -2.25
N SER A 89 -2.56 4.95 -3.45
CA SER A 89 -3.84 4.40 -3.92
C SER A 89 -3.77 2.89 -4.03
N MET A 90 -4.64 2.19 -3.31
CA MET A 90 -4.79 0.73 -3.32
C MET A 90 -6.26 0.37 -3.55
N PRO A 91 -6.80 0.66 -4.75
CA PRO A 91 -8.19 0.39 -5.04
C PRO A 91 -8.43 -1.11 -5.24
N VAL A 92 -9.47 -1.61 -4.58
CA VAL A 92 -10.07 -2.92 -4.83
C VAL A 92 -11.40 -2.69 -5.50
N ILE A 93 -11.50 -3.07 -6.76
CA ILE A 93 -12.65 -2.75 -7.63
C ILE A 93 -13.44 -4.01 -7.88
N GLY A 94 -14.74 -3.92 -7.67
CA GLY A 94 -15.69 -4.99 -7.90
C GLY A 94 -16.93 -4.82 -7.04
N SER A 95 -17.94 -5.65 -7.30
CA SER A 95 -19.15 -5.68 -6.47
C SER A 95 -18.85 -6.29 -5.10
N PRO A 96 -19.67 -6.02 -4.07
CA PRO A 96 -19.53 -6.70 -2.77
C PRO A 96 -19.63 -8.22 -2.83
N ALA A 97 -20.10 -8.77 -3.96
CA ALA A 97 -20.23 -10.21 -4.15
C ALA A 97 -18.94 -10.88 -4.68
N ASP A 98 -18.01 -10.11 -5.29
CA ASP A 98 -16.88 -10.68 -6.03
C ASP A 98 -15.56 -9.89 -5.91
N ALA A 99 -15.58 -8.68 -5.38
CA ALA A 99 -14.38 -7.83 -5.29
C ALA A 99 -13.19 -8.52 -4.62
N ASN A 100 -13.48 -9.33 -3.58
CA ASN A 100 -12.44 -10.01 -2.82
C ASN A 100 -11.87 -11.26 -3.53
N ASP A 101 -12.51 -11.79 -4.57
CA ASP A 101 -11.96 -12.89 -5.38
C ASP A 101 -10.68 -12.47 -6.11
N SER A 102 -10.53 -11.19 -6.38
CA SER A 102 -9.35 -10.60 -7.03
C SER A 102 -8.54 -9.66 -6.14
N PHE A 103 -8.82 -9.62 -4.83
CA PHE A 103 -8.17 -8.70 -3.88
C PHE A 103 -6.65 -8.77 -3.96
N ILE A 104 -6.07 -9.97 -3.80
CA ILE A 104 -4.61 -10.17 -3.79
C ILE A 104 -3.99 -9.66 -5.09
N ARG A 105 -4.56 -10.05 -6.23
CA ARG A 105 -4.09 -9.59 -7.54
C ARG A 105 -4.13 -8.07 -7.66
N GLN A 106 -5.25 -7.45 -7.29
CA GLN A 106 -5.42 -5.99 -7.43
C GLN A 106 -4.44 -5.19 -6.56
N ILE A 107 -4.22 -5.60 -5.30
CA ILE A 107 -3.25 -4.90 -4.44
C ILE A 107 -1.80 -5.16 -4.89
N SER A 108 -1.49 -6.36 -5.39
CA SER A 108 -0.16 -6.70 -5.91
C SER A 108 0.17 -5.90 -7.16
N ASP A 109 -0.76 -5.83 -8.12
CA ASP A 109 -0.60 -5.04 -9.35
C ASP A 109 -0.47 -3.54 -9.03
N SER A 110 -1.25 -3.04 -8.07
CA SER A 110 -1.15 -1.64 -7.62
C SER A 110 0.22 -1.36 -7.00
N ALA A 111 0.70 -2.23 -6.11
CA ALA A 111 2.01 -2.09 -5.48
C ALA A 111 3.15 -2.11 -6.52
N ALA A 112 3.11 -3.05 -7.45
CA ALA A 112 4.10 -3.16 -8.52
C ALA A 112 4.15 -1.90 -9.39
N ALA A 113 2.99 -1.37 -9.82
CA ALA A 113 2.92 -0.17 -10.64
C ALA A 113 3.48 1.07 -9.93
N VAL A 114 3.17 1.23 -8.63
CA VAL A 114 3.66 2.35 -7.81
C VAL A 114 5.17 2.26 -7.58
N ILE A 115 5.70 1.07 -7.27
CA ILE A 115 7.15 0.84 -7.10
C ILE A 115 7.88 1.13 -8.42
N GLN A 116 7.36 0.64 -9.54
CA GLN A 116 7.95 0.89 -10.85
C GLN A 116 7.97 2.39 -11.17
N ALA A 117 6.87 3.11 -11.00
CA ALA A 117 6.81 4.55 -11.26
C ALA A 117 7.81 5.35 -10.41
N ALA A 118 7.95 4.98 -9.12
CA ALA A 118 8.91 5.64 -8.23
C ALA A 118 10.37 5.30 -8.58
N ALA A 119 10.64 4.11 -9.10
CA ALA A 119 11.97 3.70 -9.57
C ALA A 119 12.33 4.37 -10.90
N GLU A 120 11.41 4.48 -11.84
CA GLU A 120 11.62 5.13 -13.15
C GLU A 120 12.03 6.60 -13.03
N ILE A 121 11.52 7.30 -12.02
CA ILE A 121 11.97 8.68 -11.74
C ILE A 121 13.28 8.75 -10.95
N GLY A 122 13.92 7.61 -10.68
CA GLY A 122 15.21 7.51 -9.98
C GLY A 122 15.14 7.78 -8.47
N ALA A 123 13.96 7.84 -7.87
CA ALA A 123 13.80 8.20 -6.47
C ALA A 123 14.10 7.04 -5.51
N ILE A 124 13.74 5.80 -5.89
CA ILE A 124 13.87 4.62 -5.03
C ILE A 124 14.62 3.48 -5.73
N ASP A 125 15.22 2.63 -4.90
CA ASP A 125 15.74 1.33 -5.31
C ASP A 125 14.61 0.28 -5.15
N PRO A 126 14.08 -0.30 -6.25
CA PRO A 126 12.99 -1.26 -6.20
C PRO A 126 13.36 -2.57 -5.48
N ALA A 127 14.66 -2.86 -5.32
CA ALA A 127 15.12 -4.02 -4.56
C ALA A 127 15.13 -3.79 -3.03
N ARG A 128 14.90 -2.56 -2.57
CA ARG A 128 14.95 -2.17 -1.16
C ARG A 128 13.67 -1.47 -0.70
N VAL A 129 12.52 -2.07 -0.99
CA VAL A 129 11.21 -1.54 -0.62
C VAL A 129 10.63 -2.33 0.55
N ALA A 130 10.12 -1.61 1.54
CA ALA A 130 9.27 -2.13 2.61
C ALA A 130 7.81 -1.75 2.36
N VAL A 131 6.87 -2.50 2.93
CA VAL A 131 5.44 -2.18 2.89
C VAL A 131 4.91 -1.96 4.30
N GLY A 132 3.96 -1.05 4.46
CA GLY A 132 3.34 -0.83 5.76
C GLY A 132 1.93 -0.28 5.68
N GLY A 133 1.24 -0.38 6.81
CA GLY A 133 -0.10 0.15 6.95
C GLY A 133 -0.67 -0.04 8.36
N HIS A 134 -1.81 0.58 8.59
CA HIS A 134 -2.55 0.48 9.84
C HIS A 134 -3.92 -0.16 9.59
N SER A 135 -4.41 -0.96 10.53
CA SER A 135 -5.74 -1.59 10.44
C SER A 135 -5.87 -2.45 9.15
N TYR A 136 -6.77 -2.09 8.23
CA TYR A 136 -6.90 -2.77 6.94
C TYR A 136 -5.63 -2.63 6.06
N GLY A 137 -4.88 -1.53 6.22
CA GLY A 137 -3.55 -1.39 5.62
C GLY A 137 -2.51 -2.34 6.20
N ALA A 138 -2.60 -2.69 7.48
CA ALA A 138 -1.72 -3.70 8.08
C ALA A 138 -2.02 -5.11 7.55
N PHE A 139 -3.30 -5.43 7.39
CA PHE A 139 -3.73 -6.66 6.73
C PHE A 139 -3.19 -6.73 5.28
N MET A 140 -3.35 -5.66 4.50
CA MET A 140 -2.78 -5.54 3.16
C MET A 140 -1.25 -5.77 3.17
N ALA A 141 -0.52 -5.15 4.09
CA ALA A 141 0.93 -5.30 4.18
C ALA A 141 1.33 -6.76 4.43
N ALA A 142 0.64 -7.45 5.34
CA ALA A 142 0.86 -8.87 5.61
C ALA A 142 0.52 -9.74 4.39
N THR A 143 -0.58 -9.43 3.69
CA THR A 143 -0.99 -10.14 2.48
C THR A 143 0.04 -9.97 1.35
N LEU A 144 0.52 -8.75 1.12
CA LEU A 144 1.55 -8.48 0.11
C LEU A 144 2.87 -9.19 0.40
N LEU A 145 3.28 -9.27 1.67
CA LEU A 145 4.48 -10.03 2.07
C LEU A 145 4.32 -11.54 1.87
N ALA A 146 3.11 -12.06 2.08
CA ALA A 146 2.83 -13.49 1.93
C ALA A 146 2.73 -13.92 0.44
N HIS A 147 2.31 -13.02 -0.45
CA HIS A 147 1.95 -13.38 -1.83
C HIS A 147 2.85 -12.75 -2.90
N THR A 148 3.85 -11.93 -2.53
CA THR A 148 4.74 -11.26 -3.49
C THR A 148 6.17 -11.18 -2.99
N ASP A 149 7.13 -11.10 -3.92
CA ASP A 149 8.55 -10.84 -3.66
C ASP A 149 8.92 -9.35 -3.79
N LEU A 150 7.93 -8.46 -3.86
CA LEU A 150 8.14 -7.03 -4.06
C LEU A 150 8.82 -6.34 -2.86
N PHE A 151 8.70 -6.93 -1.68
CA PHE A 151 9.07 -6.27 -0.43
C PHE A 151 10.11 -7.06 0.37
N ARG A 152 10.98 -6.33 1.09
CA ARG A 152 12.03 -6.91 1.96
C ARG A 152 11.68 -6.85 3.44
N ALA A 153 10.70 -6.05 3.83
CA ALA A 153 10.25 -5.90 5.20
C ALA A 153 8.81 -5.36 5.25
N GLY A 154 8.16 -5.49 6.41
CA GLY A 154 6.82 -4.96 6.60
C GLY A 154 6.58 -4.35 7.98
N ILE A 155 5.70 -3.35 8.02
CA ILE A 155 5.19 -2.70 9.23
C ILE A 155 3.68 -2.89 9.27
N ALA A 156 3.21 -3.90 9.99
CA ALA A 156 1.79 -4.23 10.07
C ALA A 156 1.23 -3.81 11.45
N ARG A 157 0.54 -2.65 11.51
CA ARG A 157 0.02 -2.07 12.77
C ARG A 157 -1.46 -2.38 12.95
N SER A 158 -1.78 -3.16 13.99
CA SER A 158 -3.16 -3.42 14.45
C SER A 158 -4.07 -3.99 13.36
N GLY A 159 -3.58 -4.98 12.59
CA GLY A 159 -4.36 -5.65 11.56
C GLY A 159 -5.10 -6.89 12.06
N ALA A 160 -6.14 -7.29 11.33
CA ALA A 160 -6.80 -8.58 11.49
C ALA A 160 -6.28 -9.54 10.40
N TYR A 161 -5.51 -10.55 10.80
CA TYR A 161 -4.74 -11.40 9.88
C TYR A 161 -5.37 -12.79 9.65
N ASN A 162 -6.48 -13.07 10.29
CA ASN A 162 -7.22 -14.32 10.10
C ASN A 162 -8.70 -14.00 9.88
N ARG A 163 -9.17 -14.11 8.63
CA ARG A 163 -10.55 -13.82 8.24
C ARG A 163 -11.52 -14.91 8.67
N THR A 164 -11.06 -16.11 8.94
CA THR A 164 -11.93 -17.18 9.45
C THR A 164 -12.48 -16.87 10.85
N LEU A 165 -11.90 -15.92 11.57
CA LEU A 165 -12.44 -15.41 12.84
C LEU A 165 -13.58 -14.41 12.68
N THR A 166 -13.87 -14.00 11.45
CA THR A 166 -15.00 -13.12 11.10
C THR A 166 -15.90 -13.79 10.06
N PRO A 167 -16.50 -14.97 10.36
CA PRO A 167 -17.10 -15.85 9.35
C PRO A 167 -18.40 -15.32 8.72
N PHE A 168 -18.91 -14.18 9.18
CA PHE A 168 -20.12 -13.54 8.68
C PHE A 168 -19.86 -12.29 7.83
N GLY A 169 -18.62 -12.10 7.39
CA GLY A 169 -18.22 -10.96 6.55
C GLY A 169 -17.09 -10.15 7.15
N PHE A 170 -16.39 -9.39 6.30
CA PHE A 170 -15.34 -8.44 6.68
C PHE A 170 -15.23 -7.36 5.59
N GLN A 171 -15.02 -6.11 6.00
CA GLN A 171 -15.01 -4.97 5.09
C GLN A 171 -16.29 -4.97 4.20
N ASN A 172 -16.17 -4.97 2.87
CA ASN A 172 -17.32 -5.12 1.97
C ASN A 172 -17.67 -6.57 1.62
N GLU A 173 -16.93 -7.58 2.11
CA GLU A 173 -17.31 -8.97 1.89
C GLU A 173 -18.63 -9.28 2.60
N ARG A 174 -19.63 -9.68 1.82
CA ARG A 174 -20.98 -10.00 2.29
C ARG A 174 -21.27 -11.49 2.38
N ARG A 175 -20.49 -12.29 1.66
CA ARG A 175 -20.60 -13.76 1.73
C ARG A 175 -20.04 -14.23 3.07
N THR A 176 -20.71 -15.20 3.64
CA THR A 176 -20.21 -15.88 4.84
C THR A 176 -19.05 -16.81 4.48
N PHE A 177 -18.31 -17.26 5.50
CA PHE A 177 -17.23 -18.26 5.32
C PHE A 177 -17.74 -19.52 4.58
N TRP A 178 -18.96 -19.95 4.85
CA TRP A 178 -19.52 -21.16 4.22
C TRP A 178 -19.95 -20.95 2.76
N GLU A 179 -20.21 -19.72 2.37
CA GLU A 179 -20.54 -19.35 0.97
C GLU A 179 -19.30 -19.12 0.11
N ALA A 180 -18.19 -18.66 0.70
CA ALA A 180 -16.93 -18.34 0.01
C ALA A 180 -15.70 -18.77 0.80
N PRO A 181 -15.56 -20.05 1.20
CA PRO A 181 -14.48 -20.48 2.09
C PRO A 181 -13.08 -20.18 1.53
N GLU A 182 -12.91 -20.30 0.22
CA GLU A 182 -11.62 -20.02 -0.44
C GLU A 182 -11.18 -18.58 -0.27
N VAL A 183 -12.08 -17.61 -0.37
CA VAL A 183 -11.81 -16.19 -0.16
C VAL A 183 -11.31 -15.94 1.26
N TYR A 184 -11.98 -16.53 2.25
CA TYR A 184 -11.58 -16.39 3.64
C TYR A 184 -10.22 -17.01 3.94
N MET A 185 -9.92 -18.15 3.32
CA MET A 185 -8.62 -18.81 3.48
C MET A 185 -7.51 -18.03 2.81
N GLN A 186 -7.69 -17.62 1.55
CA GLN A 186 -6.69 -16.83 0.81
C GLN A 186 -6.42 -15.46 1.46
N LEU A 187 -7.45 -14.84 2.03
CA LEU A 187 -7.33 -13.57 2.73
C LEU A 187 -6.97 -13.72 4.22
N SER A 188 -6.37 -14.85 4.58
CA SER A 188 -5.83 -15.10 5.92
C SER A 188 -4.32 -15.33 5.84
N PRO A 189 -3.50 -14.27 5.72
CA PRO A 189 -2.04 -14.39 5.55
C PRO A 189 -1.35 -15.18 6.66
N ARG A 190 -2.00 -15.38 7.81
CA ARG A 190 -1.53 -16.27 8.86
C ARG A 190 -1.55 -17.75 8.46
N SER A 191 -2.40 -18.13 7.50
CA SER A 191 -2.55 -19.51 7.05
C SER A 191 -1.54 -19.91 5.98
N GLU A 192 -0.82 -18.94 5.42
CA GLU A 192 0.29 -19.16 4.50
C GLU A 192 1.52 -19.59 5.31
N GLU A 193 1.64 -20.88 5.57
CA GLU A 193 2.91 -21.45 6.03
C GLU A 193 3.86 -21.47 4.83
N HIS A 194 4.83 -20.56 4.85
CA HIS A 194 5.96 -20.62 3.92
C HIS A 194 6.74 -21.90 4.20
N THR A 195 6.45 -22.95 3.46
CA THR A 195 7.38 -24.04 3.27
C THR A 195 8.48 -23.56 2.33
N SER A 196 9.48 -22.91 2.92
CA SER A 196 10.76 -22.60 2.23
C SER A 196 11.67 -23.82 2.28
#